data_2face7fdcd623e729edd39e5ccdc3657
#
_entry.id   2face7fdcd623e729edd39e5ccdc3657
#
_cell.length_a   1.000
_cell.length_b   1.000
_cell.length_c   1.000
_cell.angle_alpha   90.00
_cell.angle_beta   90.00
_cell.angle_gamma   90.00
#
_symmetry.space_group_name_H-M   'P 1'
#
loop_
_entity.id
_entity.type
_entity.pdbx_description
1 polymer ?
#
loop_
_entity_poly.entity_id
_entity_poly.type
_entity_poly.pdbx_seq_one_letter_code
_entity_poly.pdbx_strand_id
1 'polypeptide(L)'
;MKYNKFERKIAYLLTKFPGIKLAIKKMYQRVNYLRYKKSYTFKSDFTIKRIGKDSKESYFGYYDKSPINNTNEYIIFQSTNIDTKTMPEVKVPVDLVVYDVSNNNYEVVGQSYTYNWQQGTKLMWIDEYRFIYNDLDKSKRQYISKIYDVKIKEIKIVHFPIYDCSGD
;
A
#
# COMPACT_ATOMS: atom_id res chain seq x y z
N MET A 1 21.97 25.91 -1.91
CA MET A 1 22.90 25.59 -0.81
C MET A 1 24.30 25.35 -1.39
N LYS A 2 25.32 26.18 -1.03
CA LYS A 2 26.70 25.90 -1.46
C LYS A 2 27.36 25.02 -0.40
N TYR A 3 27.69 23.81 -0.75
CA TYR A 3 28.46 22.92 0.12
C TYR A 3 29.86 23.45 0.34
N ASN A 4 30.32 23.44 1.60
CA ASN A 4 31.68 23.82 1.98
C ASN A 4 32.68 22.83 1.39
N LYS A 5 33.91 23.30 1.06
CA LYS A 5 34.99 22.42 0.51
C LYS A 5 35.28 21.19 1.40
N PHE A 6 35.13 21.35 2.70
CA PHE A 6 35.29 20.27 3.69
C PHE A 6 34.19 19.21 3.58
N GLU A 7 32.93 19.64 3.45
CA GLU A 7 31.79 18.74 3.28
C GLU A 7 31.90 17.93 1.99
N ARG A 8 32.41 18.51 0.91
CA ARG A 8 32.67 17.80 -0.35
C ARG A 8 33.71 16.71 -0.20
N LYS A 9 34.83 16.98 0.55
CA LYS A 9 35.88 15.98 0.81
C LYS A 9 35.34 14.81 1.65
N ILE A 10 34.54 15.11 2.68
CA ILE A 10 33.91 14.06 3.51
C ILE A 10 32.92 13.26 2.66
N ALA A 11 32.07 13.91 1.86
CA ALA A 11 31.15 13.23 0.97
C ALA A 11 31.86 12.30 -0.03
N TYR A 12 32.98 12.76 -0.62
CA TYR A 12 33.82 11.96 -1.52
C TYR A 12 34.46 10.76 -0.83
N LEU A 13 35.00 10.94 0.38
CA LEU A 13 35.56 9.84 1.19
C LEU A 13 34.49 8.79 1.53
N LEU A 14 33.29 9.24 1.88
CA LEU A 14 32.16 8.36 2.20
C LEU A 14 31.61 7.61 0.98
N THR A 15 31.86 8.05 -0.25
CA THR A 15 31.45 7.30 -1.46
C THR A 15 32.29 6.02 -1.63
N LYS A 16 33.52 5.98 -1.12
CA LYS A 16 34.37 4.78 -1.15
C LYS A 16 33.92 3.69 -0.15
N PHE A 17 33.12 4.08 0.86
CA PHE A 17 32.67 3.18 1.93
C PHE A 17 31.15 3.24 2.09
N PRO A 18 30.37 2.62 1.20
CA PRO A 18 28.91 2.74 1.19
C PRO A 18 28.25 2.24 2.49
N GLY A 19 28.84 1.23 3.15
CA GLY A 19 28.36 0.74 4.43
C GLY A 19 28.50 1.77 5.56
N ILE A 20 29.62 2.47 5.62
CA ILE A 20 29.86 3.53 6.62
C ILE A 20 28.92 4.72 6.36
N LYS A 21 28.74 5.11 5.10
CA LYS A 21 27.80 6.16 4.72
C LYS A 21 26.36 5.83 5.17
N LEU A 22 25.95 4.58 4.99
CA LEU A 22 24.62 4.12 5.40
C LEU A 22 24.46 4.13 6.93
N ALA A 23 25.49 3.68 7.67
CA ALA A 23 25.49 3.68 9.13
C ALA A 23 25.38 5.09 9.70
N ILE A 24 26.19 6.04 9.18
CA ILE A 24 26.17 7.45 9.59
C ILE A 24 24.79 8.06 9.28
N LYS A 25 24.21 7.78 8.10
CA LYS A 25 22.88 8.27 7.74
C LYS A 25 21.80 7.74 8.71
N LYS A 26 21.83 6.44 9.03
CA LYS A 26 20.90 5.85 9.99
C LYS A 26 21.05 6.45 11.39
N MET A 27 22.28 6.63 11.85
CA MET A 27 22.56 7.26 13.15
C MET A 27 22.05 8.70 13.20
N TYR A 28 22.33 9.51 12.18
CA TYR A 28 21.83 10.88 12.07
C TYR A 28 20.30 10.93 12.07
N GLN A 29 19.64 10.07 11.30
CA GLN A 29 18.18 9.96 11.28
C GLN A 29 17.62 9.61 12.66
N ARG A 30 18.26 8.67 13.37
CA ARG A 30 17.84 8.25 14.70
C ARG A 30 18.00 9.37 15.74
N VAL A 31 19.13 10.08 15.72
CA VAL A 31 19.38 11.24 16.60
C VAL A 31 18.37 12.36 16.33
N ASN A 32 18.13 12.69 15.06
CA ASN A 32 17.10 13.69 14.70
C ASN A 32 15.71 13.25 15.13
N TYR A 33 15.34 11.98 14.91
CA TYR A 33 14.07 11.47 15.37
C TYR A 33 13.91 11.63 16.88
N LEU A 34 14.91 11.24 17.68
CA LEU A 34 14.86 11.35 19.14
C LEU A 34 14.78 12.82 19.60
N ARG A 35 15.51 13.73 18.91
CA ARG A 35 15.56 15.15 19.25
C ARG A 35 14.27 15.89 18.91
N TYR A 36 13.64 15.52 17.80
CA TYR A 36 12.46 16.20 17.27
C TYR A 36 11.17 15.40 17.39
N LYS A 37 11.23 14.23 18.02
CA LYS A 37 10.03 13.41 18.30
C LYS A 37 9.06 14.24 19.13
N LYS A 38 7.89 14.53 18.54
CA LYS A 38 6.77 15.16 19.25
C LYS A 38 5.72 14.10 19.56
N SER A 39 5.14 14.19 20.74
CA SER A 39 3.92 13.46 21.05
C SER A 39 2.75 14.19 20.39
N TYR A 40 2.12 13.55 19.41
CA TYR A 40 0.95 14.11 18.76
C TYR A 40 -0.31 13.50 19.39
N THR A 41 -1.21 14.37 19.82
CA THR A 41 -2.58 13.97 20.17
C THR A 41 -3.46 14.34 18.99
N PHE A 42 -4.15 13.35 18.43
CA PHE A 42 -5.14 13.62 17.39
C PHE A 42 -6.38 14.24 18.03
N LYS A 43 -6.78 15.40 17.48
CA LYS A 43 -8.08 15.99 17.72
C LYS A 43 -8.82 16.00 16.39
N SER A 44 -10.03 15.52 16.37
CA SER A 44 -10.89 15.52 15.19
C SER A 44 -12.30 15.86 15.61
N ASP A 45 -12.94 16.75 14.87
CA ASP A 45 -14.36 17.07 15.01
C ASP A 45 -15.26 15.98 14.39
N PHE A 46 -14.64 15.03 13.67
CA PHE A 46 -15.31 13.89 13.05
C PHE A 46 -15.05 12.61 13.83
N THR A 47 -16.03 11.70 13.83
CA THR A 47 -15.86 10.36 14.36
C THR A 47 -14.85 9.58 13.50
N ILE A 48 -13.76 9.13 14.13
CA ILE A 48 -12.75 8.30 13.47
C ILE A 48 -13.03 6.85 13.80
N LYS A 49 -13.25 6.03 12.76
CA LYS A 49 -13.40 4.59 12.88
C LYS A 49 -12.20 3.89 12.25
N ARG A 50 -11.53 3.05 13.01
CA ARG A 50 -10.48 2.17 12.49
C ARG A 50 -11.13 0.93 11.90
N ILE A 51 -10.75 0.57 10.67
CA ILE A 51 -11.14 -0.67 10.01
C ILE A 51 -9.89 -1.51 9.72
N GLY A 52 -10.07 -2.84 9.66
CA GLY A 52 -8.97 -3.79 9.51
C GLY A 52 -8.66 -4.54 10.81
N LYS A 53 -7.79 -5.54 10.73
CA LYS A 53 -7.37 -6.36 11.89
C LYS A 53 -6.15 -5.75 12.56
N ASP A 54 -6.13 -5.69 13.88
CA ASP A 54 -4.99 -5.15 14.66
C ASP A 54 -3.68 -5.93 14.47
N SER A 55 -3.79 -7.22 14.12
CA SER A 55 -2.65 -8.10 13.85
C SER A 55 -2.05 -7.96 12.45
N LYS A 56 -2.64 -7.14 11.57
CA LYS A 56 -2.20 -6.95 10.20
C LYS A 56 -2.02 -5.49 9.88
N GLU A 57 -1.10 -5.19 8.98
CA GLU A 57 -1.03 -3.87 8.35
C GLU A 57 -2.03 -3.80 7.21
N SER A 58 -2.73 -2.67 7.11
CA SER A 58 -3.76 -2.43 6.10
C SER A 58 -3.50 -1.12 5.38
N TYR A 59 -3.67 -1.12 4.05
CA TYR A 59 -3.45 0.05 3.21
C TYR A 59 -4.29 -0.05 1.94
N PHE A 60 -4.58 1.09 1.32
CA PHE A 60 -5.32 1.11 0.06
C PHE A 60 -4.37 1.22 -1.13
N GLY A 61 -3.42 2.12 -1.08
CA GLY A 61 -2.46 2.35 -2.15
C GLY A 61 -2.49 3.80 -2.63
N TYR A 62 -2.73 4.01 -3.93
CA TYR A 62 -2.55 5.32 -4.53
C TYR A 62 -3.68 6.29 -4.16
N TYR A 63 -3.33 7.56 -3.92
CA TYR A 63 -4.21 8.61 -3.38
C TYR A 63 -5.23 9.19 -4.38
N ASP A 64 -5.10 8.88 -5.67
CA ASP A 64 -5.98 9.38 -6.74
C ASP A 64 -7.29 8.59 -6.89
N LYS A 65 -7.45 7.51 -6.14
CA LYS A 65 -8.65 6.67 -6.15
C LYS A 65 -9.28 6.61 -4.76
N SER A 66 -10.58 6.37 -4.73
CA SER A 66 -11.32 6.18 -3.47
C SER A 66 -11.35 4.71 -3.08
N PRO A 67 -11.07 4.36 -1.81
CA PRO A 67 -11.33 3.02 -1.29
C PRO A 67 -12.82 2.74 -1.10
N ILE A 68 -13.66 3.78 -1.01
CA ILE A 68 -15.10 3.69 -0.78
C ILE A 68 -15.79 3.71 -2.13
N ASN A 69 -16.76 2.81 -2.34
CA ASN A 69 -17.59 2.80 -3.55
C ASN A 69 -18.61 3.98 -3.57
N ASN A 70 -19.21 4.23 -4.71
CA ASN A 70 -20.11 5.38 -4.90
C ASN A 70 -21.38 5.32 -4.03
N THR A 71 -21.79 4.12 -3.58
CA THR A 71 -22.95 3.94 -2.67
C THR A 71 -22.58 4.09 -1.19
N ASN A 72 -21.30 4.22 -0.85
CA ASN A 72 -20.77 4.24 0.52
C ASN A 72 -21.07 2.95 1.34
N GLU A 73 -21.41 1.85 0.68
CA GLU A 73 -21.72 0.58 1.34
C GLU A 73 -20.47 -0.27 1.59
N TYR A 74 -19.45 -0.14 0.72
CA TYR A 74 -18.27 -0.99 0.75
C TYR A 74 -16.97 -0.20 0.73
N ILE A 75 -15.99 -0.69 1.48
CA ILE A 75 -14.62 -0.19 1.47
C ILE A 75 -13.69 -1.34 1.07
N ILE A 76 -12.83 -1.10 0.08
CA ILE A 76 -11.80 -2.06 -0.36
C ILE A 76 -10.43 -1.60 0.09
N PHE A 77 -9.61 -2.56 0.50
CA PHE A 77 -8.21 -2.30 0.87
C PHE A 77 -7.39 -3.59 0.84
N GLN A 78 -6.10 -3.45 1.00
CA GLN A 78 -5.14 -4.54 1.06
C GLN A 78 -4.69 -4.75 2.49
N SER A 79 -4.42 -6.01 2.85
CA SER A 79 -3.95 -6.38 4.18
C SER A 79 -2.78 -7.35 4.11
N THR A 80 -1.82 -7.21 5.01
CA THR A 80 -0.61 -8.05 5.02
C THR A 80 -0.09 -8.27 6.44
N ASN A 81 0.66 -9.37 6.62
CA ASN A 81 1.43 -9.63 7.83
C ASN A 81 2.89 -9.12 7.72
N ILE A 82 3.29 -8.59 6.56
CA ILE A 82 4.63 -8.04 6.35
C ILE A 82 4.69 -6.63 6.94
N ASP A 83 5.78 -6.31 7.65
CA ASP A 83 6.05 -4.92 8.06
C ASP A 83 6.27 -4.04 6.82
N THR A 84 5.35 -3.10 6.58
CA THR A 84 5.38 -2.20 5.41
C THR A 84 6.56 -1.22 5.40
N LYS A 85 7.35 -1.17 6.48
CA LYS A 85 8.63 -0.43 6.52
C LYS A 85 9.77 -1.19 5.84
N THR A 86 9.57 -2.47 5.51
CA THR A 86 10.53 -3.30 4.78
C THR A 86 10.18 -3.35 3.30
N MET A 87 11.06 -3.91 2.47
CA MET A 87 10.75 -4.13 1.06
C MET A 87 9.67 -5.22 0.91
N PRO A 88 8.77 -5.10 -0.08
CA PRO A 88 7.80 -6.15 -0.38
C PRO A 88 8.48 -7.49 -0.68
N GLU A 89 7.88 -8.57 -0.19
CA GLU A 89 8.37 -9.92 -0.45
C GLU A 89 7.61 -10.53 -1.63
N VAL A 90 8.30 -10.78 -2.74
CA VAL A 90 7.71 -11.28 -4.01
C VAL A 90 6.94 -12.60 -3.85
N LYS A 91 7.29 -13.42 -2.84
CA LYS A 91 6.67 -14.73 -2.60
C LYS A 91 5.47 -14.68 -1.67
N VAL A 92 5.26 -13.58 -0.96
CA VAL A 92 4.18 -13.41 0.00
C VAL A 92 3.10 -12.53 -0.61
N PRO A 93 1.86 -13.01 -0.75
CA PRO A 93 0.78 -12.20 -1.29
C PRO A 93 0.25 -11.20 -0.26
N VAL A 94 -0.45 -10.19 -0.76
CA VAL A 94 -1.33 -9.36 0.06
C VAL A 94 -2.77 -9.86 -0.07
N ASP A 95 -3.52 -9.80 1.02
CA ASP A 95 -4.95 -10.10 1.01
C ASP A 95 -5.74 -8.91 0.44
N LEU A 96 -6.73 -9.20 -0.41
CA LEU A 96 -7.72 -8.26 -0.91
C LEU A 96 -8.93 -8.32 0.01
N VAL A 97 -9.32 -7.20 0.57
CA VAL A 97 -10.36 -7.13 1.60
C VAL A 97 -11.50 -6.25 1.14
N VAL A 98 -12.70 -6.74 1.36
CA VAL A 98 -13.95 -5.97 1.31
C VAL A 98 -14.48 -5.80 2.72
N TYR A 99 -14.76 -4.57 3.10
CA TYR A 99 -15.42 -4.22 4.35
C TYR A 99 -16.82 -3.69 4.05
N ASP A 100 -17.83 -4.40 4.54
CA ASP A 100 -19.23 -3.96 4.50
C ASP A 100 -19.48 -2.99 5.66
N VAL A 101 -19.79 -1.75 5.31
CA VAL A 101 -19.95 -0.65 6.28
C VAL A 101 -21.18 -0.86 7.16
N SER A 102 -22.27 -1.34 6.56
CA SER A 102 -23.57 -1.51 7.23
C SER A 102 -23.55 -2.66 8.22
N ASN A 103 -22.96 -3.77 7.81
CA ASN A 103 -22.89 -5.00 8.62
C ASN A 103 -21.64 -5.07 9.50
N ASN A 104 -20.73 -4.08 9.38
CA ASN A 104 -19.44 -4.10 10.06
C ASN A 104 -18.65 -5.39 9.81
N ASN A 105 -18.75 -5.93 8.60
CA ASN A 105 -18.19 -7.21 8.22
C ASN A 105 -16.92 -7.04 7.38
N TYR A 106 -15.92 -7.88 7.68
CA TYR A 106 -14.61 -7.92 7.06
C TYR A 106 -14.44 -9.25 6.33
N GLU A 107 -14.32 -9.22 5.02
CA GLU A 107 -14.15 -10.42 4.18
C GLU A 107 -12.87 -10.35 3.36
N VAL A 108 -12.04 -11.40 3.41
CA VAL A 108 -10.91 -11.57 2.49
C VAL A 108 -11.44 -12.25 1.24
N VAL A 109 -11.47 -11.55 0.13
CA VAL A 109 -12.07 -12.01 -1.13
C VAL A 109 -11.06 -12.52 -2.15
N GLY A 110 -9.77 -12.36 -1.88
CA GLY A 110 -8.73 -12.84 -2.76
C GLY A 110 -7.34 -12.46 -2.26
N GLN A 111 -6.34 -12.83 -3.07
CA GLN A 111 -4.94 -12.49 -2.82
C GLN A 111 -4.28 -12.02 -4.12
N SER A 112 -3.23 -11.21 -3.99
CA SER A 112 -2.39 -10.80 -5.10
C SER A 112 -0.92 -10.87 -4.75
N TYR A 113 -0.12 -11.30 -5.74
CA TYR A 113 1.34 -11.28 -5.71
C TYR A 113 1.95 -10.07 -6.44
N THR A 114 1.10 -9.22 -7.01
CA THR A 114 1.52 -8.04 -7.78
C THR A 114 1.18 -6.79 -7.01
N TYR A 115 2.10 -6.33 -6.17
CA TYR A 115 1.89 -5.16 -5.32
C TYR A 115 3.18 -4.43 -4.99
N ASN A 116 3.04 -3.21 -4.55
CA ASN A 116 4.06 -2.43 -3.84
C ASN A 116 3.39 -1.57 -2.76
N TRP A 117 4.17 -1.06 -1.80
CA TRP A 117 3.58 -0.32 -0.67
C TRP A 117 2.98 1.04 -1.04
N GLN A 118 3.37 1.61 -2.17
CA GLN A 118 2.90 2.92 -2.61
C GLN A 118 1.59 2.83 -3.41
N GLN A 119 1.51 1.89 -4.35
CA GLN A 119 0.40 1.80 -5.30
C GLN A 119 -0.52 0.60 -5.04
N GLY A 120 -0.13 -0.26 -4.09
CA GLY A 120 -0.83 -1.50 -3.87
C GLY A 120 -0.83 -2.39 -5.11
N THR A 121 -1.92 -3.10 -5.32
CA THR A 121 -2.21 -3.95 -6.49
C THR A 121 -2.90 -3.18 -7.62
N LYS A 122 -2.89 -1.85 -7.62
CA LYS A 122 -3.76 -1.01 -8.44
C LYS A 122 -5.25 -1.31 -8.21
N LEU A 123 -5.59 -1.51 -6.94
CA LEU A 123 -6.95 -1.78 -6.50
C LEU A 123 -7.82 -0.54 -6.69
N MET A 124 -8.93 -0.66 -7.42
CA MET A 124 -9.85 0.45 -7.66
C MET A 124 -11.26 -0.03 -8.00
N TRP A 125 -12.27 0.73 -7.61
CA TRP A 125 -13.64 0.53 -8.07
C TRP A 125 -13.75 0.89 -9.54
N ILE A 126 -14.50 0.08 -10.31
CA ILE A 126 -14.87 0.35 -11.71
C ILE A 126 -16.33 0.71 -11.84
N ASP A 127 -17.15 0.34 -10.87
CA ASP A 127 -18.55 0.76 -10.71
C ASP A 127 -19.01 0.61 -9.24
N GLU A 128 -20.31 0.61 -9.00
CA GLU A 128 -20.89 0.54 -7.65
C GLU A 128 -20.52 -0.72 -6.88
N TYR A 129 -20.35 -1.87 -7.57
CA TYR A 129 -20.20 -3.18 -6.93
C TYR A 129 -19.02 -3.98 -7.44
N ARG A 130 -18.32 -3.51 -8.48
CA ARG A 130 -17.16 -4.21 -9.03
C ARG A 130 -15.88 -3.40 -8.83
N PHE A 131 -14.85 -4.08 -8.42
CA PHE A 131 -13.50 -3.51 -8.38
C PHE A 131 -12.52 -4.38 -9.14
N ILE A 132 -11.41 -3.78 -9.58
CA ILE A 132 -10.35 -4.43 -10.33
C ILE A 132 -9.02 -4.30 -9.57
N TYR A 133 -8.15 -5.29 -9.73
CA TYR A 133 -6.80 -5.31 -9.19
C TYR A 133 -5.88 -6.15 -10.06
N ASN A 134 -4.58 -5.87 -10.01
CA ASN A 134 -3.57 -6.66 -10.70
C ASN A 134 -3.18 -7.89 -9.88
N ASP A 135 -2.83 -8.98 -10.58
CA ASP A 135 -2.30 -10.20 -10.01
C ASP A 135 -1.33 -10.88 -10.98
N LEU A 136 -0.68 -11.95 -10.53
CA LEU A 136 0.22 -12.79 -11.30
C LEU A 136 -0.44 -14.15 -11.57
N ASP A 137 -0.68 -14.48 -12.83
CA ASP A 137 -0.91 -15.87 -13.24
C ASP A 137 0.41 -16.65 -13.16
N LYS A 138 0.59 -17.40 -12.07
CA LYS A 138 1.81 -18.16 -11.81
C LYS A 138 2.04 -19.28 -12.81
N SER A 139 0.97 -19.83 -13.40
CA SER A 139 1.05 -20.92 -14.37
C SER A 139 1.63 -20.46 -15.69
N LYS A 140 1.20 -19.29 -16.14
CA LYS A 140 1.65 -18.65 -17.38
C LYS A 140 2.78 -17.64 -17.18
N ARG A 141 3.15 -17.35 -15.93
CA ARG A 141 4.10 -16.28 -15.57
C ARG A 141 3.75 -14.93 -16.19
N GLN A 142 2.45 -14.61 -16.22
CA GLN A 142 1.92 -13.43 -16.88
C GLN A 142 1.21 -12.53 -15.85
N TYR A 143 1.42 -11.23 -15.95
CA TYR A 143 0.61 -10.27 -15.22
C TYR A 143 -0.78 -10.18 -15.84
N ILE A 144 -1.78 -10.25 -14.98
CA ILE A 144 -3.19 -10.21 -15.32
C ILE A 144 -3.89 -9.20 -14.42
N SER A 145 -5.16 -8.91 -14.70
CA SER A 145 -6.06 -8.25 -13.76
C SER A 145 -7.24 -9.15 -13.44
N LYS A 146 -7.83 -8.92 -12.29
CA LYS A 146 -9.03 -9.61 -11.83
C LYS A 146 -10.08 -8.59 -11.46
N ILE A 147 -11.29 -8.79 -11.95
CA ILE A 147 -12.47 -8.03 -11.55
C ILE A 147 -13.26 -8.88 -10.55
N TYR A 148 -13.55 -8.32 -9.39
CA TYR A 148 -14.38 -8.95 -8.38
C TYR A 148 -15.69 -8.20 -8.24
N ASP A 149 -16.80 -8.94 -8.22
CA ASP A 149 -18.13 -8.40 -7.95
C ASP A 149 -18.56 -8.75 -6.52
N VAL A 150 -18.82 -7.73 -5.71
CA VAL A 150 -19.13 -7.91 -4.28
C VAL A 150 -20.54 -8.46 -4.03
N LYS A 151 -21.46 -8.34 -4.99
CA LYS A 151 -22.85 -8.82 -4.85
C LYS A 151 -22.98 -10.30 -5.18
N ILE A 152 -22.40 -10.72 -6.30
CA ILE A 152 -22.48 -12.11 -6.77
C ILE A 152 -21.27 -12.96 -6.37
N LYS A 153 -20.21 -12.32 -5.81
CA LYS A 153 -18.97 -12.96 -5.34
C LYS A 153 -18.21 -13.72 -6.43
N GLU A 154 -18.22 -13.20 -7.64
CA GLU A 154 -17.55 -13.79 -8.79
C GLU A 154 -16.30 -13.03 -9.19
N ILE A 155 -15.33 -13.77 -9.77
CA ILE A 155 -14.10 -13.22 -10.33
C ILE A 155 -14.10 -13.41 -11.84
N LYS A 156 -13.86 -12.30 -12.57
CA LYS A 156 -13.57 -12.30 -14.00
C LYS A 156 -12.10 -11.97 -14.23
N ILE A 157 -11.41 -12.79 -15.05
CA ILE A 157 -10.01 -12.60 -15.39
C ILE A 157 -9.90 -11.73 -16.65
N VAL A 158 -9.01 -10.76 -16.59
CA VAL A 158 -8.56 -9.93 -17.73
C VAL A 158 -7.11 -10.27 -18.01
N HIS A 159 -6.79 -10.70 -19.23
CA HIS A 159 -5.49 -11.27 -19.59
C HIS A 159 -4.36 -10.24 -19.79
N PHE A 160 -4.46 -9.07 -19.19
CA PHE A 160 -3.42 -8.04 -19.15
C PHE A 160 -3.52 -7.27 -17.82
N PRO A 161 -2.40 -6.66 -17.37
CA PRO A 161 -2.43 -5.80 -16.19
C PRO A 161 -3.04 -4.44 -16.54
N ILE A 162 -3.63 -3.78 -15.55
CA ILE A 162 -4.15 -2.43 -15.68
C ILE A 162 -3.21 -1.43 -15.01
N TYR A 163 -3.23 -0.21 -15.50
CA TYR A 163 -2.62 0.94 -14.83
C TYR A 163 -3.69 1.85 -14.22
N ASP A 164 -4.74 2.11 -14.97
CA ASP A 164 -5.88 2.94 -14.57
C ASP A 164 -7.15 2.49 -15.31
N CYS A 165 -8.30 2.85 -14.73
CA CYS A 165 -9.61 2.78 -15.39
C CYS A 165 -10.22 4.18 -15.34
N SER A 166 -10.58 4.73 -16.50
CA SER A 166 -11.48 5.87 -16.57
C SER A 166 -12.88 5.36 -16.24
N GLY A 167 -13.48 5.90 -15.18
CA GLY A 167 -14.91 5.72 -14.94
C GLY A 167 -15.67 6.72 -15.80
N ASP A 168 -16.19 6.28 -16.92
CA ASP A 168 -17.22 6.99 -17.67
C ASP A 168 -18.57 6.38 -17.29
#